data_7e0cc1871c72486b2fcdb1558d36c256
#
_entry.id   7e0cc1871c72486b2fcdb1558d36c256
#
_cell.length_a   1.000
_cell.length_b   1.000
_cell.length_c   1.000
_cell.angle_alpha   90.00
_cell.angle_beta   90.00
_cell.angle_gamma   90.00
#
_symmetry.space_group_name_H-M   'P 1'
#
loop_
_entity.id
_entity.type
_entity.pdbx_description
1 polymer ?
#
loop_
_entity_poly.entity_id
_entity_poly.type
_entity_poly.pdbx_seq_one_letter_code
_entity_poly.pdbx_strand_id
1 'polypeptide(L)'
;SPLELAASTVLTLSVLLALAGDRFMHFRFTGLYTASLLATLTCILLAVSRASMINYFILFYCFAHLTRQKKLVHFFHLAFIAVVLLLIFVVKGDILSFVVDTLRFQNASSIGHVLEWMNGLQAMAAHPLGMGLGSSGRVAMETNDNVGGENQLIIIGVQTGIPVLLVYVLIYFLLLQTGFRNLGKARGKKRRLIMAVIFLKIGMLIPLLTSYIDSFNYITYTINFLSGLMINVIMYREENEQEIPNDAEGVSIK
;
A
#
# COMPACT_ATOMS: atom_id res chain seq x y z
N SER A 1 -0.53 -15.00 -11.26
CA SER A 1 0.92 -14.92 -10.96
C SER A 1 1.14 -14.80 -9.46
N PRO A 2 2.32 -15.14 -8.93
CA PRO A 2 2.65 -14.95 -7.50
C PRO A 2 2.52 -13.49 -7.05
N LEU A 3 2.88 -12.53 -7.90
CA LEU A 3 2.74 -11.09 -7.63
C LEU A 3 1.28 -10.67 -7.51
N GLU A 4 0.41 -11.22 -8.35
CA GLU A 4 -1.02 -10.96 -8.31
C GLU A 4 -1.67 -11.52 -7.05
N LEU A 5 -1.30 -12.74 -6.64
CA LEU A 5 -1.72 -13.33 -5.38
C LEU A 5 -1.30 -12.47 -4.19
N ALA A 6 -0.04 -12.01 -4.19
CA ALA A 6 0.49 -11.15 -3.15
C ALA A 6 -0.27 -9.81 -3.05
N ALA A 7 -0.52 -9.15 -4.17
CA ALA A 7 -1.22 -7.87 -4.21
C ALA A 7 -2.70 -8.00 -3.79
N SER A 8 -3.38 -9.07 -4.22
CA SER A 8 -4.75 -9.39 -3.78
C SER A 8 -4.82 -9.64 -2.28
N THR A 9 -3.81 -10.32 -1.74
CA THR A 9 -3.72 -10.60 -0.31
C THR A 9 -3.51 -9.31 0.49
N VAL A 10 -2.67 -8.39 0.01
CA VAL A 10 -2.47 -7.06 0.62
C VAL A 10 -3.76 -6.26 0.63
N LEU A 11 -4.53 -6.28 -0.47
CA LEU A 11 -5.84 -5.65 -0.54
C LEU A 11 -6.79 -6.22 0.52
N THR A 12 -6.92 -7.55 0.58
CA THR A 12 -7.78 -8.23 1.55
C THR A 12 -7.36 -7.93 2.98
N LEU A 13 -6.06 -8.03 3.29
CA LEU A 13 -5.52 -7.71 4.61
C LEU A 13 -5.82 -6.27 5.03
N SER A 14 -5.67 -5.31 4.12
CA SER A 14 -5.93 -3.90 4.41
C SER A 14 -7.38 -3.67 4.86
N VAL A 15 -8.34 -4.32 4.20
CA VAL A 15 -9.75 -4.27 4.60
C VAL A 15 -9.97 -4.97 5.95
N LEU A 16 -9.40 -6.14 6.16
CA LEU A 16 -9.51 -6.87 7.43
C LEU A 16 -8.95 -6.04 8.61
N LEU A 17 -7.79 -5.42 8.44
CA LEU A 17 -7.20 -4.56 9.47
C LEU A 17 -8.06 -3.32 9.75
N ALA A 18 -8.66 -2.72 8.73
CA ALA A 18 -9.57 -1.60 8.90
C ALA A 18 -10.83 -1.99 9.69
N LEU A 19 -11.36 -3.19 9.45
CA LEU A 19 -12.48 -3.73 10.21
C LEU A 19 -12.14 -3.97 11.69
N ALA A 20 -10.94 -4.48 11.97
CA ALA A 20 -10.47 -4.71 13.34
C ALA A 20 -10.14 -3.41 14.11
N GLY A 21 -9.82 -2.32 13.40
CA GLY A 21 -9.45 -1.04 13.99
C GLY A 21 -10.60 -0.28 14.66
N ASP A 22 -11.83 -0.74 14.51
CA ASP A 22 -13.00 -0.12 15.14
C ASP A 22 -13.33 -0.82 16.46
N ARG A 23 -13.08 -0.13 17.57
CA ARG A 23 -13.35 -0.63 18.95
C ARG A 23 -14.82 -0.98 19.22
N PHE A 24 -15.75 -0.51 18.38
CA PHE A 24 -17.18 -0.73 18.53
C PHE A 24 -17.70 -1.97 17.78
N MET A 25 -16.84 -2.68 17.03
CA MET A 25 -17.25 -3.96 16.46
C MET A 25 -17.19 -5.07 17.50
N HIS A 26 -18.35 -5.42 18.03
CA HIS A 26 -18.56 -6.73 18.63
C HIS A 26 -18.50 -7.75 17.46
N PHE A 27 -17.38 -8.46 17.34
CA PHE A 27 -17.20 -9.48 16.32
C PHE A 27 -18.18 -10.64 16.54
N ARG A 28 -19.34 -10.59 15.88
CA ARG A 28 -20.24 -11.74 15.82
C ARG A 28 -19.63 -12.97 15.12
N PHE A 29 -18.55 -12.77 14.37
CA PHE A 29 -17.86 -13.78 13.56
C PHE A 29 -16.36 -13.83 13.83
N THR A 30 -15.97 -13.90 15.09
CA THR A 30 -14.54 -13.95 15.47
C THR A 30 -13.79 -15.10 14.78
N GLY A 31 -14.42 -16.27 14.64
CA GLY A 31 -13.82 -17.42 13.95
C GLY A 31 -13.57 -17.16 12.47
N LEU A 32 -14.54 -16.60 11.75
CA LEU A 32 -14.38 -16.27 10.32
C LEU A 32 -13.31 -15.22 10.10
N TYR A 33 -13.26 -14.20 10.95
CA TYR A 33 -12.24 -13.16 10.89
C TYR A 33 -10.83 -13.73 11.11
N THR A 34 -10.66 -14.57 12.13
CA THR A 34 -9.38 -15.23 12.42
C THR A 34 -8.98 -16.16 11.27
N ALA A 35 -9.92 -16.95 10.74
CA ALA A 35 -9.67 -17.79 9.57
C ALA A 35 -9.23 -16.97 8.35
N SER A 36 -9.86 -15.81 8.11
CA SER A 36 -9.49 -14.90 7.02
C SER A 36 -8.08 -14.33 7.21
N LEU A 37 -7.69 -13.95 8.42
CA LEU A 37 -6.32 -13.50 8.71
C LEU A 37 -5.30 -14.61 8.50
N LEU A 38 -5.58 -15.83 8.95
CA LEU A 38 -4.72 -16.98 8.72
C LEU A 38 -4.61 -17.31 7.23
N ALA A 39 -5.70 -17.22 6.48
CA ALA A 39 -5.68 -17.39 5.03
C ALA A 39 -4.80 -16.33 4.34
N THR A 40 -4.86 -15.04 4.75
CA THR A 40 -3.96 -14.02 4.18
C THR A 40 -2.49 -14.32 4.50
N LEU A 41 -2.17 -14.79 5.70
CA LEU A 41 -0.81 -15.19 6.05
C LEU A 41 -0.34 -16.36 5.18
N THR A 42 -1.18 -17.39 5.01
CA THR A 42 -0.85 -18.52 4.14
C THR A 42 -0.63 -18.09 2.70
N CYS A 43 -1.50 -17.23 2.15
CA CYS A 43 -1.36 -16.71 0.79
C CYS A 43 -0.07 -15.92 0.59
N ILE A 44 0.33 -15.07 1.55
CA ILE A 44 1.59 -14.32 1.48
C ILE A 44 2.80 -15.25 1.50
N LEU A 45 2.78 -16.29 2.33
CA LEU A 45 3.86 -17.29 2.37
C LEU A 45 3.94 -18.08 1.06
N LEU A 46 2.80 -18.49 0.50
CA LEU A 46 2.73 -19.20 -0.78
C LEU A 46 3.15 -18.33 -1.98
N ALA A 47 2.96 -17.02 -1.90
CA ALA A 47 3.40 -16.09 -2.94
C ALA A 47 4.93 -16.01 -3.07
N VAL A 48 5.69 -16.46 -2.06
CA VAL A 48 7.17 -16.51 -2.02
C VAL A 48 7.80 -15.16 -2.44
N SER A 49 7.11 -14.05 -2.16
CA SER A 49 7.56 -12.70 -2.50
C SER A 49 8.11 -12.00 -1.26
N ARG A 50 9.42 -11.75 -1.26
CA ARG A 50 10.12 -11.02 -0.16
C ARG A 50 9.48 -9.65 0.11
N ALA A 51 9.22 -8.89 -0.95
CA ALA A 51 8.60 -7.57 -0.87
C ALA A 51 7.22 -7.63 -0.21
N SER A 52 6.42 -8.63 -0.55
CA SER A 52 5.07 -8.81 0.00
C SER A 52 5.08 -9.26 1.46
N MET A 53 6.05 -10.07 1.87
CA MET A 53 6.24 -10.44 3.29
C MET A 53 6.58 -9.21 4.14
N ILE A 54 7.54 -8.40 3.69
CA ILE A 54 7.90 -7.15 4.37
C ILE A 54 6.67 -6.23 4.47
N ASN A 55 5.92 -6.10 3.39
CA ASN A 55 4.73 -5.28 3.32
C ASN A 55 3.62 -5.74 4.29
N TYR A 56 3.47 -7.05 4.48
CA TYR A 56 2.56 -7.64 5.46
C TYR A 56 2.89 -7.15 6.88
N PHE A 57 4.17 -7.17 7.27
CA PHE A 57 4.62 -6.66 8.57
C PHE A 57 4.42 -5.14 8.70
N ILE A 58 4.71 -4.38 7.65
CA ILE A 58 4.50 -2.92 7.63
C ILE A 58 3.02 -2.59 7.88
N LEU A 59 2.08 -3.31 7.26
CA LEU A 59 0.66 -3.08 7.47
C LEU A 59 0.23 -3.34 8.90
N PHE A 60 0.68 -4.43 9.53
CA PHE A 60 0.40 -4.70 10.93
C PHE A 60 1.03 -3.67 11.86
N TYR A 61 2.25 -3.22 11.56
CA TYR A 61 2.91 -2.16 12.32
C TYR A 61 2.15 -0.84 12.22
N CYS A 62 1.74 -0.44 11.01
CA CYS A 62 0.88 0.73 10.80
C CYS A 62 -0.47 0.60 11.51
N PHE A 63 -1.08 -0.60 11.49
CA PHE A 63 -2.29 -0.88 12.22
C PHE A 63 -2.11 -0.65 13.73
N ALA A 64 -1.02 -1.19 14.31
CA ALA A 64 -0.72 -1.03 15.73
C ALA A 64 -0.60 0.45 16.13
N HIS A 65 0.05 1.26 15.30
CA HIS A 65 0.19 2.70 15.50
C HIS A 65 -1.13 3.46 15.35
N LEU A 66 -1.88 3.23 14.28
CA LEU A 66 -3.13 3.93 14.01
C LEU A 66 -4.24 3.59 15.02
N THR A 67 -4.20 2.37 15.57
CA THR A 67 -5.14 1.93 16.61
C THR A 67 -4.63 2.21 18.03
N ARG A 68 -3.43 2.79 18.16
CA ARG A 68 -2.77 3.11 19.45
C ARG A 68 -2.59 1.90 20.36
N GLN A 69 -2.33 0.72 19.78
CA GLN A 69 -2.08 -0.51 20.53
C GLN A 69 -0.62 -0.60 20.99
N LYS A 70 -0.28 0.10 22.08
CA LYS A 70 1.10 0.17 22.58
C LYS A 70 1.77 -1.20 22.77
N LYS A 71 1.05 -2.19 23.28
CA LYS A 71 1.58 -3.55 23.46
C LYS A 71 2.03 -4.19 22.15
N LEU A 72 1.22 -4.01 21.09
CA LEU A 72 1.53 -4.53 19.76
C LEU A 72 2.72 -3.79 19.14
N VAL A 73 2.80 -2.47 19.29
CA VAL A 73 3.97 -1.68 18.86
C VAL A 73 5.26 -2.15 19.55
N HIS A 74 5.24 -2.35 20.87
CA HIS A 74 6.39 -2.87 21.62
C HIS A 74 6.76 -4.30 21.16
N PHE A 75 5.77 -5.15 20.89
CA PHE A 75 6.01 -6.49 20.36
C PHE A 75 6.76 -6.42 19.01
N PHE A 76 6.34 -5.54 18.09
CA PHE A 76 7.04 -5.38 16.81
C PHE A 76 8.48 -4.85 16.98
N HIS A 77 8.72 -3.89 17.89
CA HIS A 77 10.07 -3.43 18.18
C HIS A 77 10.93 -4.56 18.76
N LEU A 78 10.40 -5.31 19.72
CA LEU A 78 11.11 -6.43 20.32
C LEU A 78 11.40 -7.54 19.28
N ALA A 79 10.40 -7.88 18.45
CA ALA A 79 10.56 -8.86 17.38
C ALA A 79 11.62 -8.42 16.37
N PHE A 80 11.63 -7.13 15.97
CA PHE A 80 12.66 -6.59 15.09
C PHE A 80 14.07 -6.69 15.70
N ILE A 81 14.23 -6.29 16.97
CA ILE A 81 15.50 -6.43 17.70
C ILE A 81 15.92 -7.91 17.77
N ALA A 82 14.99 -8.81 18.09
CA ALA A 82 15.28 -10.24 18.17
C ALA A 82 15.75 -10.81 16.82
N VAL A 83 15.11 -10.40 15.71
CA VAL A 83 15.53 -10.80 14.36
C VAL A 83 16.92 -10.27 14.03
N VAL A 84 17.22 -9.01 14.35
CA VAL A 84 18.55 -8.42 14.13
C VAL A 84 19.62 -9.16 14.95
N LEU A 85 19.35 -9.43 16.23
CA LEU A 85 20.27 -10.19 17.08
C LEU A 85 20.47 -11.62 16.56
N LEU A 86 19.40 -12.28 16.13
CA LEU A 86 19.48 -13.61 15.54
C LEU A 86 20.36 -13.60 14.27
N LEU A 87 20.18 -12.62 13.39
CA LEU A 87 20.99 -12.46 12.19
C LEU A 87 22.48 -12.24 12.54
N ILE A 88 22.78 -11.43 13.56
CA ILE A 88 24.16 -11.12 13.95
C ILE A 88 24.84 -12.30 14.66
N PHE A 89 24.16 -12.96 15.59
CA PHE A 89 24.80 -13.93 16.50
C PHE A 89 24.60 -15.39 16.10
N VAL A 90 23.49 -15.72 15.47
CA VAL A 90 23.11 -17.11 15.17
C VAL A 90 23.33 -17.45 13.71
N VAL A 91 22.97 -16.56 12.80
CA VAL A 91 23.09 -16.79 11.36
C VAL A 91 24.52 -16.47 10.92
N LYS A 92 25.29 -17.52 10.65
CA LYS A 92 26.67 -17.43 10.14
C LYS A 92 26.73 -17.95 8.69
N GLY A 93 27.66 -17.43 7.89
CA GLY A 93 27.94 -17.92 6.53
C GLY A 93 26.94 -17.42 5.47
N ASP A 94 26.46 -18.31 4.62
CA ASP A 94 25.78 -18.00 3.37
C ASP A 94 24.47 -17.23 3.53
N ILE A 95 23.71 -17.42 4.62
CA ILE A 95 22.46 -16.70 4.84
C ILE A 95 22.72 -15.23 5.21
N LEU A 96 23.73 -14.96 6.03
CA LEU A 96 24.11 -13.60 6.38
C LEU A 96 24.66 -12.86 5.15
N SER A 97 25.53 -13.50 4.36
CA SER A 97 26.01 -12.94 3.10
C SER A 97 24.85 -12.66 2.15
N PHE A 98 23.93 -13.59 1.98
CA PHE A 98 22.72 -13.40 1.14
C PHE A 98 21.88 -12.19 1.58
N VAL A 99 21.66 -12.01 2.90
CA VAL A 99 20.93 -10.84 3.43
C VAL A 99 21.69 -9.55 3.15
N VAL A 100 23.02 -9.54 3.41
CA VAL A 100 23.87 -8.37 3.15
C VAL A 100 23.93 -8.05 1.66
N ASP A 101 24.10 -9.04 0.79
CA ASP A 101 24.14 -8.87 -0.66
C ASP A 101 22.78 -8.40 -1.21
N THR A 102 21.68 -8.84 -0.60
CA THR A 102 20.34 -8.35 -0.93
C THR A 102 20.18 -6.87 -0.56
N LEU A 103 20.63 -6.47 0.64
CA LEU A 103 20.60 -5.08 1.10
C LEU A 103 21.55 -4.17 0.30
N ARG A 104 22.66 -4.71 -0.19
CA ARG A 104 23.62 -4.00 -1.06
C ARG A 104 23.24 -4.02 -2.54
N PHE A 105 22.12 -4.63 -2.90
CA PHE A 105 21.70 -4.83 -4.29
C PHE A 105 22.76 -5.60 -5.13
N GLN A 106 23.47 -6.55 -4.53
CA GLN A 106 24.54 -7.32 -5.19
C GLN A 106 24.08 -8.69 -5.68
N ASN A 107 22.88 -9.15 -5.32
CA ASN A 107 22.36 -10.40 -5.86
C ASN A 107 21.81 -10.22 -7.30
N ALA A 108 21.84 -11.26 -8.11
CA ALA A 108 21.47 -11.21 -9.53
C ALA A 108 20.05 -10.65 -9.77
N SER A 109 19.07 -10.98 -8.93
CA SER A 109 17.71 -10.46 -9.03
C SER A 109 17.64 -8.96 -8.74
N SER A 110 18.37 -8.48 -7.73
CA SER A 110 18.38 -7.05 -7.38
C SER A 110 19.13 -6.22 -8.44
N ILE A 111 20.23 -6.75 -8.99
CA ILE A 111 20.97 -6.12 -10.09
C ILE A 111 20.05 -5.98 -11.31
N GLY A 112 19.30 -7.03 -11.67
CA GLY A 112 18.33 -6.99 -12.77
C GLY A 112 17.34 -5.83 -12.62
N HIS A 113 16.69 -5.70 -11.47
CA HIS A 113 15.76 -4.59 -11.21
C HIS A 113 16.43 -3.22 -11.31
N VAL A 114 17.65 -3.06 -10.77
CA VAL A 114 18.37 -1.78 -10.85
C VAL A 114 18.69 -1.40 -12.30
N LEU A 115 19.14 -2.36 -13.11
CA LEU A 115 19.42 -2.12 -14.54
C LEU A 115 18.14 -1.73 -15.31
N GLU A 116 17.03 -2.42 -15.06
CA GLU A 116 15.73 -2.09 -15.65
C GLU A 116 15.27 -0.68 -15.24
N TRP A 117 15.42 -0.31 -13.97
CA TRP A 117 15.09 1.04 -13.49
C TRP A 117 15.97 2.09 -14.16
N MET A 118 17.27 1.84 -14.29
CA MET A 118 18.18 2.78 -14.99
C MET A 118 17.78 2.96 -16.46
N ASN A 119 17.48 1.88 -17.16
CA ASN A 119 17.00 1.93 -18.55
C ASN A 119 15.69 2.75 -18.66
N GLY A 120 14.75 2.54 -17.74
CA GLY A 120 13.51 3.30 -17.71
C GLY A 120 13.71 4.78 -17.41
N LEU A 121 14.60 5.12 -16.46
CA LEU A 121 14.94 6.51 -16.17
C LEU A 121 15.63 7.20 -17.35
N GLN A 122 16.51 6.51 -18.07
CA GLN A 122 17.14 7.01 -19.31
C GLN A 122 16.10 7.26 -20.39
N ALA A 123 15.15 6.33 -20.58
CA ALA A 123 14.06 6.48 -21.53
C ALA A 123 13.16 7.69 -21.19
N MET A 124 12.82 7.88 -19.91
CA MET A 124 12.07 9.05 -19.45
C MET A 124 12.83 10.37 -19.69
N ALA A 125 14.15 10.37 -19.51
CA ALA A 125 14.99 11.55 -19.79
C ALA A 125 15.05 11.87 -21.29
N ALA A 126 15.11 10.83 -22.14
CA ALA A 126 15.11 10.99 -23.60
C ALA A 126 13.72 11.36 -24.15
N HIS A 127 12.66 10.89 -23.50
CA HIS A 127 11.26 11.12 -23.92
C HIS A 127 10.42 11.67 -22.77
N PRO A 128 10.60 12.93 -22.34
CA PRO A 128 9.94 13.50 -21.17
C PRO A 128 8.41 13.60 -21.26
N LEU A 129 7.86 13.55 -22.48
CA LEU A 129 6.40 13.50 -22.73
C LEU A 129 5.86 12.08 -22.89
N GLY A 130 6.72 11.06 -22.72
CA GLY A 130 6.38 9.65 -22.83
C GLY A 130 6.60 9.05 -24.21
N MET A 131 6.70 7.72 -24.24
CA MET A 131 6.89 6.93 -25.46
C MET A 131 5.59 6.35 -26.00
N GLY A 132 4.47 6.57 -25.31
CA GLY A 132 3.15 6.02 -25.63
C GLY A 132 2.77 4.81 -24.81
N LEU A 133 1.46 4.54 -24.75
CA LEU A 133 0.91 3.40 -24.01
C LEU A 133 1.41 2.08 -24.61
N GLY A 134 1.80 1.15 -23.74
CA GLY A 134 2.32 -0.16 -24.14
C GLY A 134 3.83 -0.22 -24.39
N SER A 135 4.57 0.92 -24.29
CA SER A 135 6.04 0.92 -24.43
C SER A 135 6.77 0.39 -23.19
N SER A 136 6.09 0.13 -22.10
CA SER A 136 6.64 -0.38 -20.84
C SER A 136 5.62 -1.26 -20.11
N GLY A 137 6.10 -2.04 -19.14
CA GLY A 137 5.27 -2.90 -18.30
C GLY A 137 4.83 -4.18 -19.01
N ARG A 138 3.74 -4.79 -18.55
CA ARG A 138 3.30 -6.11 -18.97
C ARG A 138 3.11 -6.27 -20.49
N VAL A 139 2.51 -5.27 -21.13
CA VAL A 139 2.25 -5.33 -22.59
C VAL A 139 3.57 -5.34 -23.36
N ALA A 140 4.51 -4.49 -22.99
CA ALA A 140 5.82 -4.44 -23.63
C ALA A 140 6.65 -5.71 -23.36
N MET A 141 6.45 -6.38 -22.21
CA MET A 141 7.10 -7.67 -21.93
C MET A 141 6.65 -8.78 -22.88
N GLU A 142 5.40 -8.75 -23.34
CA GLU A 142 4.87 -9.73 -24.31
C GLU A 142 5.46 -9.53 -25.72
N THR A 143 5.93 -8.32 -26.05
CA THR A 143 6.52 -7.97 -27.35
C THR A 143 8.05 -7.93 -27.36
N ASN A 144 8.71 -8.22 -26.25
CA ASN A 144 10.16 -8.09 -26.02
C ASN A 144 10.74 -6.66 -26.16
N ASP A 145 9.89 -5.63 -26.19
CA ASP A 145 10.28 -4.21 -26.30
C ASP A 145 10.21 -3.48 -24.96
N ASN A 146 10.27 -4.21 -23.85
CA ASN A 146 10.05 -3.65 -22.51
C ASN A 146 11.18 -2.71 -22.10
N VAL A 147 10.80 -1.47 -21.74
CA VAL A 147 11.69 -0.46 -21.19
C VAL A 147 11.23 -0.13 -19.77
N GLY A 148 12.15 -0.25 -18.78
CA GLY A 148 11.89 0.18 -17.41
C GLY A 148 11.33 -0.86 -16.46
N GLY A 149 11.11 -2.09 -16.90
CA GLY A 149 10.90 -3.28 -16.06
C GLY A 149 9.67 -3.27 -15.15
N GLU A 150 9.85 -3.73 -13.93
CA GLU A 150 8.78 -4.01 -12.96
C GLU A 150 8.57 -2.89 -11.92
N ASN A 151 8.68 -1.63 -12.30
CA ASN A 151 8.41 -0.51 -11.39
C ASN A 151 7.26 0.34 -11.95
N GLN A 152 6.11 0.35 -11.27
CA GLN A 152 4.92 1.04 -11.75
C GLN A 152 5.13 2.53 -11.98
N LEU A 153 5.92 3.20 -11.15
CA LEU A 153 6.19 4.63 -11.34
C LEU A 153 7.02 4.89 -12.61
N ILE A 154 8.00 4.02 -12.87
CA ILE A 154 8.81 4.09 -14.09
C ILE A 154 7.93 3.76 -15.31
N ILE A 155 7.08 2.73 -15.23
CA ILE A 155 6.15 2.37 -16.30
C ILE A 155 5.26 3.58 -16.66
N ILE A 156 4.65 4.23 -15.68
CA ILE A 156 3.84 5.43 -15.92
C ILE A 156 4.69 6.53 -16.59
N GLY A 157 5.87 6.81 -16.05
CA GLY A 157 6.74 7.85 -16.59
C GLY A 157 7.22 7.57 -18.02
N VAL A 158 7.57 6.32 -18.35
CA VAL A 158 7.96 5.91 -19.71
C VAL A 158 6.78 6.01 -20.68
N GLN A 159 5.61 5.53 -20.28
CA GLN A 159 4.43 5.51 -21.16
C GLN A 159 3.81 6.89 -21.37
N THR A 160 3.66 7.68 -20.31
CA THR A 160 2.84 8.90 -20.33
C THR A 160 3.63 10.19 -20.07
N GLY A 161 4.91 10.05 -19.76
CA GLY A 161 5.82 11.16 -19.50
C GLY A 161 5.85 11.63 -18.04
N ILE A 162 6.84 12.47 -17.76
CA ILE A 162 7.11 13.04 -16.44
C ILE A 162 5.92 13.85 -15.89
N PRO A 163 5.22 14.70 -16.68
CA PRO A 163 4.10 15.48 -16.15
C PRO A 163 2.98 14.60 -15.56
N VAL A 164 2.62 13.52 -16.25
CA VAL A 164 1.56 12.60 -15.79
C VAL A 164 2.02 11.79 -14.57
N LEU A 165 3.30 11.37 -14.54
CA LEU A 165 3.88 10.74 -13.37
C LEU A 165 3.79 11.64 -12.13
N LEU A 166 4.12 12.94 -12.26
CA LEU A 166 4.01 13.89 -11.15
C LEU A 166 2.57 14.05 -10.65
N VAL A 167 1.60 14.12 -11.57
CA VAL A 167 0.17 14.15 -11.22
C VAL A 167 -0.25 12.88 -10.50
N TYR A 168 0.19 11.70 -10.97
CA TYR A 168 -0.09 10.43 -10.32
C TYR A 168 0.43 10.39 -8.87
N VAL A 169 1.70 10.77 -8.68
CA VAL A 169 2.32 10.83 -7.33
C VAL A 169 1.61 11.85 -6.44
N LEU A 170 1.24 13.01 -6.98
CA LEU A 170 0.49 14.05 -6.26
C LEU A 170 -0.87 13.53 -5.80
N ILE A 171 -1.64 12.90 -6.69
CA ILE A 171 -2.95 12.31 -6.34
C ILE A 171 -2.77 11.25 -5.23
N TYR A 172 -1.76 10.39 -5.37
CA TYR A 172 -1.46 9.36 -4.37
C TYR A 172 -1.20 9.96 -2.99
N PHE A 173 -0.36 11.00 -2.94
CA PHE A 173 -0.04 11.73 -1.72
C PHE A 173 -1.26 12.46 -1.13
N LEU A 174 -2.05 13.16 -1.95
CA LEU A 174 -3.26 13.86 -1.50
C LEU A 174 -4.30 12.92 -0.93
N LEU A 175 -4.48 11.73 -1.50
CA LEU A 175 -5.38 10.71 -0.96
C LEU A 175 -4.95 10.25 0.43
N LEU A 176 -3.67 9.97 0.63
CA LEU A 176 -3.12 9.62 1.94
C LEU A 176 -3.28 10.77 2.94
N GLN A 177 -2.90 11.98 2.56
CA GLN A 177 -3.00 13.17 3.40
C GLN A 177 -4.45 13.41 3.83
N THR A 178 -5.41 13.35 2.89
CA THR A 178 -6.84 13.52 3.17
C THR A 178 -7.34 12.43 4.12
N GLY A 179 -6.93 11.18 3.89
CA GLY A 179 -7.25 10.08 4.79
C GLY A 179 -6.76 10.32 6.21
N PHE A 180 -5.47 10.66 6.39
CA PHE A 180 -4.89 10.91 7.72
C PHE A 180 -5.53 12.12 8.43
N ARG A 181 -5.77 13.23 7.72
CA ARG A 181 -6.40 14.43 8.30
C ARG A 181 -7.80 14.15 8.82
N ASN A 182 -8.56 13.28 8.15
CA ASN A 182 -9.96 13.00 8.51
C ASN A 182 -10.12 11.79 9.42
N LEU A 183 -9.09 10.94 9.59
CA LEU A 183 -9.17 9.73 10.39
C LEU A 183 -9.54 10.01 11.86
N GLY A 184 -8.99 11.06 12.46
CA GLY A 184 -9.26 11.46 13.85
C GLY A 184 -10.69 11.94 14.08
N LYS A 185 -11.30 12.55 13.06
CA LYS A 185 -12.67 13.09 13.10
C LYS A 185 -13.74 12.05 12.76
N ALA A 186 -13.36 10.97 12.08
CA ALA A 186 -14.28 9.95 11.60
C ALA A 186 -14.61 8.91 12.68
N ARG A 187 -15.85 8.39 12.65
CA ARG A 187 -16.33 7.32 13.56
C ARG A 187 -17.09 6.25 12.76
N GLY A 188 -17.22 5.05 13.34
CA GLY A 188 -18.00 3.95 12.78
C GLY A 188 -17.61 3.56 11.36
N LYS A 189 -18.58 3.39 10.46
CA LYS A 189 -18.37 2.95 9.06
C LYS A 189 -17.43 3.87 8.30
N LYS A 190 -17.54 5.20 8.50
CA LYS A 190 -16.68 6.21 7.87
C LYS A 190 -15.22 6.03 8.26
N ARG A 191 -14.93 5.84 9.55
CA ARG A 191 -13.58 5.59 10.04
C ARG A 191 -12.98 4.33 9.42
N ARG A 192 -13.77 3.24 9.32
CA ARG A 192 -13.32 1.98 8.71
C ARG A 192 -12.96 2.15 7.24
N LEU A 193 -13.78 2.86 6.47
CA LEU A 193 -13.50 3.15 5.07
C LEU A 193 -12.20 3.95 4.91
N ILE A 194 -12.02 5.02 5.70
CA ILE A 194 -10.80 5.83 5.67
C ILE A 194 -9.57 4.97 6.05
N MET A 195 -9.66 4.14 7.09
CA MET A 195 -8.59 3.23 7.48
C MET A 195 -8.27 2.21 6.37
N ALA A 196 -9.29 1.64 5.73
CA ALA A 196 -9.10 0.70 4.62
C ALA A 196 -8.31 1.35 3.48
N VAL A 197 -8.67 2.57 3.09
CA VAL A 197 -7.97 3.29 2.02
C VAL A 197 -6.53 3.65 2.43
N ILE A 198 -6.31 4.09 3.67
CA ILE A 198 -4.95 4.36 4.17
C ILE A 198 -4.09 3.09 4.11
N PHE A 199 -4.60 1.96 4.63
CA PHE A 199 -3.87 0.69 4.60
C PHE A 199 -3.65 0.19 3.18
N LEU A 200 -4.63 0.33 2.28
CA LEU A 200 -4.48 -0.01 0.86
C LEU A 200 -3.37 0.82 0.21
N LYS A 201 -3.37 2.14 0.41
CA LYS A 201 -2.34 3.00 -0.16
C LYS A 201 -0.95 2.71 0.44
N ILE A 202 -0.83 2.54 1.76
CA ILE A 202 0.44 2.14 2.38
C ILE A 202 0.87 0.75 1.89
N GLY A 203 -0.06 -0.19 1.86
CA GLY A 203 0.20 -1.56 1.42
C GLY A 203 0.59 -1.69 -0.04
N MET A 204 0.25 -0.73 -0.88
CA MET A 204 0.64 -0.74 -2.29
C MET A 204 1.95 0.01 -2.58
N LEU A 205 2.57 0.71 -1.60
CA LEU A 205 3.82 1.45 -1.83
C LEU A 205 4.96 0.54 -2.31
N ILE A 206 5.19 -0.59 -1.64
CA ILE A 206 6.24 -1.53 -2.04
C ILE A 206 5.92 -2.20 -3.38
N PRO A 207 4.72 -2.76 -3.60
CA PRO A 207 4.32 -3.26 -4.91
C PRO A 207 4.46 -2.25 -6.06
N LEU A 208 4.16 -0.96 -5.84
CA LEU A 208 4.36 0.10 -6.84
C LEU A 208 5.83 0.24 -7.27
N LEU A 209 6.77 -0.02 -6.36
CA LEU A 209 8.21 0.08 -6.64
C LEU A 209 8.81 -1.21 -7.21
N THR A 210 8.14 -2.36 -7.05
CA THR A 210 8.71 -3.68 -7.35
C THR A 210 7.88 -4.51 -8.32
N SER A 211 6.78 -3.96 -8.85
CA SER A 211 5.95 -4.66 -9.81
C SER A 211 5.08 -3.71 -10.66
N TYR A 212 4.45 -4.27 -11.71
CA TYR A 212 3.49 -3.60 -12.59
C TYR A 212 2.05 -3.71 -12.05
N ILE A 213 1.83 -3.18 -10.82
CA ILE A 213 0.60 -3.43 -10.04
C ILE A 213 -0.68 -2.96 -10.74
N ASP A 214 -0.62 -1.87 -11.50
CA ASP A 214 -1.78 -1.32 -12.20
C ASP A 214 -2.24 -2.20 -13.38
N SER A 215 -1.44 -3.18 -13.79
CA SER A 215 -1.84 -4.20 -14.76
C SER A 215 -2.81 -5.24 -14.18
N PHE A 216 -2.97 -5.29 -12.86
CA PHE A 216 -3.97 -6.12 -12.19
C PHE A 216 -5.28 -5.35 -12.03
N ASN A 217 -6.05 -5.26 -13.10
CA ASN A 217 -7.22 -4.38 -13.24
C ASN A 217 -8.18 -4.42 -12.05
N TYR A 218 -8.53 -5.60 -11.52
CA TYR A 218 -9.47 -5.72 -10.41
C TYR A 218 -8.92 -5.12 -9.11
N ILE A 219 -7.59 -5.17 -8.87
CA ILE A 219 -6.95 -4.56 -7.71
C ILE A 219 -7.01 -3.04 -7.84
N THR A 220 -6.57 -2.53 -8.98
CA THR A 220 -6.52 -1.09 -9.28
C THR A 220 -7.92 -0.46 -9.26
N TYR A 221 -8.90 -1.11 -9.87
CA TYR A 221 -10.29 -0.64 -9.83
C TYR A 221 -10.86 -0.62 -8.41
N THR A 222 -10.61 -1.66 -7.61
CA THR A 222 -11.08 -1.71 -6.22
C THR A 222 -10.45 -0.60 -5.38
N ILE A 223 -9.14 -0.38 -5.51
CA ILE A 223 -8.42 0.68 -4.77
C ILE A 223 -8.95 2.06 -5.15
N ASN A 224 -9.13 2.32 -6.45
CA ASN A 224 -9.59 3.61 -6.93
C ASN A 224 -11.06 3.85 -6.58
N PHE A 225 -11.91 2.83 -6.65
CA PHE A 225 -13.30 2.89 -6.20
C PHE A 225 -13.40 3.24 -4.72
N LEU A 226 -12.67 2.53 -3.85
CA LEU A 226 -12.66 2.81 -2.41
C LEU A 226 -12.09 4.20 -2.10
N SER A 227 -11.08 4.65 -2.86
CA SER A 227 -10.51 5.99 -2.72
C SER A 227 -11.53 7.08 -3.09
N GLY A 228 -12.26 6.90 -4.19
CA GLY A 228 -13.34 7.82 -4.60
C GLY A 228 -14.48 7.84 -3.59
N LEU A 229 -14.88 6.66 -3.07
CA LEU A 229 -15.90 6.55 -2.03
C LEU A 229 -15.46 7.26 -0.73
N MET A 230 -14.18 7.15 -0.35
CA MET A 230 -13.62 7.88 0.80
C MET A 230 -13.75 9.39 0.63
N ILE A 231 -13.37 9.92 -0.54
CA ILE A 231 -13.46 11.36 -0.83
C ILE A 231 -14.92 11.80 -0.77
N ASN A 232 -15.83 11.09 -1.44
CA ASN A 232 -17.26 11.41 -1.41
C ASN A 232 -17.81 11.50 0.03
N VAL A 233 -17.53 10.49 0.86
CA VAL A 233 -18.00 10.44 2.26
C VAL A 233 -17.39 11.55 3.12
N ILE A 234 -16.20 12.04 2.80
CA ILE A 234 -15.57 13.16 3.49
C ILE A 234 -16.23 14.48 3.07
N MET A 235 -16.39 14.73 1.77
CA MET A 235 -16.94 15.96 1.22
C MET A 235 -18.43 16.15 1.60
N TYR A 236 -19.25 15.10 1.49
CA TYR A 236 -20.67 15.14 1.87
C TYR A 236 -20.91 15.59 3.32
N ARG A 237 -19.95 15.34 4.21
CA ARG A 237 -20.02 15.83 5.59
C ARG A 237 -19.76 17.33 5.68
N GLU A 238 -18.77 17.81 4.95
CA GLU A 238 -18.39 19.25 4.99
C GLU A 238 -19.53 20.11 4.49
N GLU A 239 -20.26 19.69 3.46
CA GLU A 239 -21.44 20.37 2.95
C GLU A 239 -22.57 20.42 3.99
N ASN A 240 -22.91 19.30 4.63
CA ASN A 240 -24.00 19.25 5.63
C ASN A 240 -23.64 19.98 6.95
N GLU A 241 -22.37 20.09 7.31
CA GLU A 241 -21.95 20.88 8.48
C GLU A 241 -21.99 22.40 8.20
N GLN A 242 -21.94 22.83 6.93
CA GLN A 242 -22.06 24.23 6.52
C GLN A 242 -23.54 24.66 6.36
N GLU A 243 -24.46 23.73 6.07
CA GLU A 243 -25.87 23.99 5.89
C GLU A 243 -26.68 24.09 7.21
N ILE A 244 -26.09 23.78 8.37
CA ILE A 244 -26.76 24.01 9.67
C ILE A 244 -26.62 25.49 10.01
N PRO A 245 -27.66 26.33 9.86
CA PRO A 245 -27.58 27.72 10.23
C PRO A 245 -27.36 27.84 11.75
N ASN A 246 -26.56 28.84 12.14
CA ASN A 246 -26.34 29.22 13.55
C ASN A 246 -27.60 29.76 14.27
N ASP A 247 -28.78 29.48 13.77
CA ASP A 247 -30.05 30.04 14.27
C ASP A 247 -30.55 29.38 15.58
N ALA A 248 -29.77 28.43 16.16
CA ALA A 248 -30.19 27.73 17.37
C ALA A 248 -29.79 28.45 18.69
N GLU A 249 -29.13 29.61 18.66
CA GLU A 249 -28.75 30.36 19.88
C GLU A 249 -29.77 31.41 20.32
N GLY A 250 -30.99 31.40 19.82
CA GLY A 250 -31.99 32.47 20.04
C GLY A 250 -33.26 32.12 20.83
N VAL A 251 -33.42 30.91 21.36
CA VAL A 251 -34.63 30.59 22.17
C VAL A 251 -34.28 30.48 23.67
N SER A 252 -34.11 31.65 24.27
CA SER A 252 -34.22 31.79 25.73
C SER A 252 -35.70 31.67 26.13
N ILE A 253 -36.08 30.56 26.71
CA ILE A 253 -37.39 30.38 27.37
C ILE A 253 -37.34 31.15 28.67
N LYS A 254 -38.17 32.20 28.72
CA LYS A 254 -38.52 32.89 29.96
C LYS A 254 -39.56 32.10 30.75
#